data_845e680253e521bc684299b5b502c12b
#
_entry.id   845e680253e521bc684299b5b502c12b
#
_cell.length_a   1.000
_cell.length_b   1.000
_cell.length_c   1.000
_cell.angle_alpha   90.00
_cell.angle_beta   90.00
_cell.angle_gamma   90.00
#
_symmetry.space_group_name_H-M   'P 1'
#
loop_
_entity.id
_entity.type
_entity.pdbx_description
1 polymer ?
#
loop_
_entity_poly.entity_id
_entity_poly.type
_entity_poly.pdbx_seq_one_letter_code
_entity_poly.pdbx_strand_id
1 'polypeptide(L)'
;MNEYIKTLINVNKDANKNISALESTIQNITVTTEKDKVNFGNLCIALKGFRMVSEATECLLVNENVLKTEDNEFYVKVNTEGKSDNTQEHEL
;
A
#
# COMPACT_ATOMS: atom_id res chain seq x y z
N MET A 1 -2.46 -19.44 -3.45
CA MET A 1 -2.99 -18.13 -3.01
C MET A 1 -4.25 -17.82 -3.80
N ASN A 2 -5.27 -17.32 -3.15
CA ASN A 2 -6.52 -17.04 -3.85
C ASN A 2 -6.48 -15.71 -4.59
N GLU A 3 -7.40 -15.53 -5.53
CA GLU A 3 -7.44 -14.34 -6.38
C GLU A 3 -7.72 -13.07 -5.58
N TYR A 4 -8.51 -13.16 -4.52
CA TYR A 4 -8.81 -12.01 -3.68
C TYR A 4 -7.53 -11.43 -3.06
N ILE A 5 -6.70 -12.31 -2.47
CA ILE A 5 -5.44 -11.88 -1.86
C ILE A 5 -4.49 -11.32 -2.92
N LYS A 6 -4.39 -11.98 -4.07
CA LYS A 6 -3.54 -11.48 -5.17
C LYS A 6 -3.98 -10.09 -5.61
N THR A 7 -5.28 -9.89 -5.74
CA THR A 7 -5.82 -8.59 -6.14
C THR A 7 -5.47 -7.51 -5.10
N LEU A 8 -5.64 -7.82 -3.82
CA LEU A 8 -5.28 -6.86 -2.76
C LEU A 8 -3.81 -6.49 -2.79
N ILE A 9 -2.94 -7.47 -2.98
CA ILE A 9 -1.50 -7.24 -3.05
C ILE A 9 -1.17 -6.33 -4.23
N ASN A 10 -1.75 -6.61 -5.39
CA ASN A 10 -1.50 -5.82 -6.59
C ASN A 10 -2.00 -4.39 -6.43
N VAL A 11 -3.19 -4.22 -5.87
CA VAL A 11 -3.75 -2.87 -5.62
C VAL A 11 -2.87 -2.11 -4.63
N ASN A 12 -2.41 -2.78 -3.58
CA ASN A 12 -1.52 -2.15 -2.60
C ASN A 12 -0.21 -1.71 -3.23
N LYS A 13 0.43 -2.59 -4.01
CA LYS A 13 1.70 -2.27 -4.67
C LYS A 13 1.54 -1.12 -5.65
N ASP A 14 0.47 -1.12 -6.43
CA ASP A 14 0.19 -0.02 -7.37
C ASP A 14 -0.05 1.29 -6.64
N ALA A 15 -0.81 1.26 -5.54
CA ALA A 15 -1.06 2.46 -4.75
C ALA A 15 0.26 3.03 -4.21
N ASN A 16 1.13 2.17 -3.66
CA ASN A 16 2.42 2.62 -3.12
C ASN A 16 3.34 3.18 -4.19
N LYS A 17 3.31 2.62 -5.39
CA LYS A 17 4.06 3.15 -6.53
C LYS A 17 3.57 4.54 -6.90
N ASN A 18 2.26 4.75 -6.94
CA ASN A 18 1.68 6.05 -7.22
C ASN A 18 1.96 7.07 -6.11
N ILE A 19 1.95 6.63 -4.86
CA ILE A 19 2.32 7.49 -3.72
C ILE A 19 3.73 8.02 -3.91
N SER A 20 4.69 7.16 -4.21
CA SER A 20 6.09 7.57 -4.41
C SER A 20 6.23 8.56 -5.56
N ALA A 21 5.54 8.30 -6.68
CA ALA A 21 5.58 9.18 -7.84
C ALA A 21 4.98 10.55 -7.52
N LEU A 22 3.84 10.58 -6.82
CA LEU A 22 3.18 11.83 -6.45
C LEU A 22 4.00 12.63 -5.43
N GLU A 23 4.58 11.96 -4.44
CA GLU A 23 5.44 12.62 -3.46
C GLU A 23 6.63 13.28 -4.15
N SER A 24 7.26 12.58 -5.07
CA SER A 24 8.37 13.14 -5.84
C SER A 24 7.93 14.35 -6.66
N THR A 25 6.79 14.26 -7.34
CA THR A 25 6.25 15.34 -8.14
C THR A 25 5.94 16.57 -7.27
N ILE A 26 5.29 16.37 -6.13
CA ILE A 26 4.93 17.45 -5.21
C ILE A 26 6.17 18.16 -4.68
N GLN A 27 7.21 17.40 -4.36
CA GLN A 27 8.47 17.98 -3.87
C GLN A 27 9.19 18.82 -4.91
N ASN A 28 8.99 18.52 -6.18
CA ASN A 28 9.73 19.16 -7.27
C ASN A 28 8.93 20.21 -8.06
N ILE A 29 7.64 20.35 -7.78
CA ILE A 29 6.80 21.30 -8.50
C ILE A 29 7.03 22.72 -7.98
N THR A 30 7.04 23.68 -8.90
CA THR A 30 7.11 25.10 -8.58
C THR A 30 5.71 25.68 -8.70
N VAL A 31 5.24 26.36 -7.67
CA VAL A 31 3.88 26.92 -7.62
C VAL A 31 4.00 28.44 -7.73
N THR A 32 3.65 29.00 -8.90
CA THR A 32 3.74 30.44 -9.13
C THR A 32 2.43 31.06 -9.65
N THR A 33 1.61 30.29 -10.37
CA THR A 33 0.36 30.78 -10.96
C THR A 33 -0.85 30.17 -10.25
N GLU A 34 -2.03 30.73 -10.52
CA GLU A 34 -3.26 30.15 -10.01
C GLU A 34 -3.48 28.73 -10.53
N LYS A 35 -3.11 28.48 -11.78
CA LYS A 35 -3.16 27.15 -12.35
C LYS A 35 -2.27 26.19 -11.59
N ASP A 36 -1.06 26.62 -11.25
CA ASP A 36 -0.12 25.81 -10.47
C ASP A 36 -0.70 25.45 -9.09
N LYS A 37 -1.36 26.41 -8.45
CA LYS A 37 -2.00 26.20 -7.14
C LYS A 37 -3.09 25.14 -7.23
N VAL A 38 -3.94 25.20 -8.26
CA VAL A 38 -4.99 24.21 -8.48
C VAL A 38 -4.37 22.84 -8.73
N ASN A 39 -3.36 22.79 -9.59
CA ASN A 39 -2.67 21.52 -9.87
C ASN A 39 -2.04 20.93 -8.63
N PHE A 40 -1.38 21.76 -7.83
CA PHE A 40 -0.77 21.32 -6.57
C PHE A 40 -1.83 20.76 -5.62
N GLY A 41 -2.95 21.45 -5.48
CA GLY A 41 -4.06 20.98 -4.64
C GLY A 41 -4.60 19.63 -5.10
N ASN A 42 -4.74 19.45 -6.41
CA ASN A 42 -5.22 18.19 -6.97
C ASN A 42 -4.20 17.06 -6.79
N LEU A 43 -2.92 17.35 -6.88
CA LEU A 43 -1.89 16.36 -6.60
C LEU A 43 -1.95 15.90 -5.14
N CYS A 44 -2.16 16.83 -4.20
CA CYS A 44 -2.29 16.49 -2.80
C CYS A 44 -3.53 15.62 -2.53
N ILE A 45 -4.64 15.92 -3.21
CA ILE A 45 -5.87 15.12 -3.09
C ILE A 45 -5.63 13.70 -3.63
N ALA A 46 -4.97 13.59 -4.77
CA ALA A 46 -4.65 12.29 -5.36
C ALA A 46 -3.75 11.48 -4.42
N LEU A 47 -2.73 12.12 -3.86
CA LEU A 47 -1.82 11.46 -2.91
C LEU A 47 -2.59 10.93 -1.70
N LYS A 48 -3.49 11.72 -1.15
CA LYS A 48 -4.32 11.30 -0.03
C LYS A 48 -5.17 10.08 -0.40
N GLY A 49 -5.75 10.09 -1.60
CA GLY A 49 -6.55 8.97 -2.09
C GLY A 49 -5.75 7.68 -2.18
N PHE A 50 -4.57 7.74 -2.74
CA PHE A 50 -3.72 6.55 -2.85
C PHE A 50 -3.24 6.06 -1.48
N ARG A 51 -2.97 6.96 -0.54
CA ARG A 51 -2.64 6.57 0.83
C ARG A 51 -3.80 5.83 1.49
N MET A 52 -5.02 6.29 1.27
CA MET A 52 -6.21 5.61 1.80
C MET A 52 -6.34 4.20 1.21
N VAL A 53 -6.10 4.05 -0.09
CA VAL A 53 -6.13 2.73 -0.74
C VAL A 53 -5.05 1.82 -0.17
N SER A 54 -3.84 2.35 0.01
CA SER A 54 -2.74 1.59 0.58
C SER A 54 -3.07 1.08 1.98
N GLU A 55 -3.56 1.96 2.84
CA GLU A 55 -3.92 1.58 4.21
C GLU A 55 -5.06 0.57 4.25
N ALA A 56 -6.10 0.79 3.44
CA ALA A 56 -7.26 -0.10 3.41
C ALA A 56 -6.88 -1.50 2.94
N THR A 57 -6.06 -1.59 1.89
CA THR A 57 -5.64 -2.89 1.37
C THR A 57 -4.73 -3.61 2.35
N GLU A 58 -3.87 -2.90 3.07
CA GLU A 58 -3.05 -3.50 4.11
C GLU A 58 -3.91 -4.06 5.24
N CYS A 59 -4.93 -3.34 5.67
CA CYS A 59 -5.87 -3.83 6.68
C CYS A 59 -6.61 -5.08 6.22
N LEU A 60 -7.07 -5.09 4.98
CA LEU A 60 -7.77 -6.25 4.43
C LEU A 60 -6.84 -7.45 4.33
N LEU A 61 -5.57 -7.22 3.98
CA LEU A 61 -4.58 -8.29 3.91
C LEU A 61 -4.26 -8.85 5.30
N VAL A 62 -4.14 -8.00 6.30
CA VAL A 62 -3.92 -8.45 7.67
C VAL A 62 -5.08 -9.34 8.14
N ASN A 63 -6.32 -9.01 7.77
CA ASN A 63 -7.47 -9.84 8.11
C ASN A 63 -7.39 -11.23 7.47
N GLU A 64 -6.62 -11.36 6.39
CA GLU A 64 -6.40 -12.64 5.73
C GLU A 64 -5.08 -13.29 6.16
N ASN A 65 -4.48 -12.79 7.23
CA ASN A 65 -3.18 -13.26 7.75
C ASN A 65 -2.04 -13.06 6.76
N VAL A 66 -2.14 -12.03 5.94
CA VAL A 66 -1.09 -11.63 5.01
C VAL A 66 -0.42 -10.38 5.55
N LEU A 67 0.86 -10.47 5.83
CA LEU A 67 1.63 -9.39 6.43
C LEU A 67 2.65 -8.86 5.43
N LYS A 68 3.08 -7.62 5.66
CA LYS A 68 4.03 -6.94 4.79
C LYS A 68 5.36 -6.81 5.51
N THR A 69 6.43 -7.14 4.82
CA THR A 69 7.80 -6.96 5.35
C THR A 69 8.26 -5.53 5.17
N GLU A 70 9.40 -5.20 5.76
CA GLU A 70 10.03 -3.89 5.59
C GLU A 70 10.39 -3.62 4.13
N ASP A 71 10.65 -4.66 3.36
CA ASP A 71 11.00 -4.56 1.94
C ASP A 71 9.77 -4.50 1.02
N ASN A 72 8.57 -4.30 1.59
CA ASN A 72 7.31 -4.25 0.85
C ASN A 72 6.94 -5.58 0.17
N GLU A 73 7.45 -6.68 0.69
CA GLU A 73 7.04 -8.00 0.26
C GLU A 73 5.93 -8.52 1.16
N PHE A 74 5.13 -9.45 0.66
CA PHE A 74 4.00 -10.00 1.41
C PHE A 74 4.20 -11.48 1.69
N TYR A 75 3.75 -11.90 2.86
CA TYR A 75 3.83 -13.30 3.25
C TYR A 75 2.58 -13.70 4.05
N VAL A 76 2.24 -14.97 3.99
CA VAL A 76 1.13 -15.51 4.75
C VAL A 76 1.63 -15.99 6.10
N LYS A 77 1.01 -15.49 7.16
CA LYS A 77 1.31 -15.96 8.49
C LYS A 77 0.46 -17.20 8.76
N VAL A 78 1.12 -18.33 8.93
CA VAL A 78 0.42 -19.58 9.23
C VAL A 78 0.24 -19.68 10.74
N ASN A 79 -0.98 -19.75 11.16
CA ASN A 79 -1.31 -19.91 12.57
C ASN A 79 -1.48 -21.40 12.87
N THR A 80 -0.57 -21.98 13.62
CA THR A 80 -0.65 -23.38 14.07
C THR A 80 -1.25 -23.41 15.46
N GLU A 81 -2.52 -23.21 15.52
CA GLU A 81 -3.24 -23.15 16.78
C GLU A 81 -3.12 -24.46 17.55
N GLY A 82 -2.87 -24.33 18.84
CA GLY A 82 -2.74 -25.47 19.73
C GLY A 82 -1.42 -26.20 19.65
N LYS A 83 -0.52 -25.73 18.82
CA LYS A 83 0.84 -26.26 18.77
C LYS A 83 1.80 -25.27 19.35
N SER A 84 2.87 -25.80 19.87
CA SER A 84 3.89 -24.96 20.43
C SER A 84 4.37 -23.97 19.40
N ASP A 85 4.23 -22.75 19.62
CA ASP A 85 5.00 -21.65 19.08
C ASP A 85 5.34 -21.63 17.58
N ASN A 86 4.94 -22.58 16.79
CA ASN A 86 5.34 -22.61 15.38
C ASN A 86 4.48 -21.70 14.55
N THR A 87 4.92 -20.48 14.42
CA THR A 87 4.38 -19.57 13.42
C THR A 87 5.27 -19.68 12.18
N GLN A 88 4.69 -20.11 11.08
CA GLN A 88 5.42 -20.21 9.83
C GLN A 88 5.02 -19.08 8.92
N GLU A 89 5.99 -18.44 8.33
CA GLU A 89 5.78 -17.36 7.40
C GLU A 89 6.25 -17.80 6.02
N HIS A 90 5.39 -17.57 5.03
CA HIS A 90 5.69 -17.94 3.66
C HIS A 90 5.61 -16.71 2.77
N GLU A 91 6.58 -16.58 1.88
CA GLU A 91 6.53 -15.56 0.86
C GLU A 91 5.43 -15.87 -0.15
N LEU A 92 4.77 -14.83 -0.62
CA LEU A 92 3.69 -14.95 -1.59
C LEU A 92 4.14 -14.80 -3.02
#